data_d2bcdee1817a0defd4335e735324ca09
#
_entry.id   d2bcdee1817a0defd4335e735324ca09
#
_cell.length_a   1.000
_cell.length_b   1.000
_cell.length_c   1.000
_cell.angle_alpha   90.00
_cell.angle_beta   90.00
_cell.angle_gamma   90.00
#
_symmetry.space_group_name_H-M   'P 1'
#
loop_
_entity.id
_entity.type
_entity.pdbx_description
1 polymer ?
#
loop_
_entity_poly.entity_id
_entity_poly.type
_entity_poly.pdbx_seq_one_letter_code
_entity_poly.pdbx_strand_id
1 'polypeptide(L)'
;MSNSKISLIKIFPVLFSFIVMGFVDIIGVATGYVKQDFALTDFIAQFLPMMVLLWFFVLSVPAGVLQDKYGKRNMLNIGMVIQAVGLGLPFVHYSFPMMFAAFILLGIGNTVIQVSANPLLQDVTPSDKLASFMSTSQFVKAIISFSGPIIATFMASHFGNWKLVFAVYGISSLLGAFWLSLTPIKETKTDRKPASFSSCFGLLKNRFVALMALSIFLIVGAEVSVNTNISSVLISKFGIPLETAALGISFFFAGETISRFLGAIILNVIKPRIFLLLIALLSLLGVLGVFLAPTNAIAFAAILVIGLGAGNMFPIIFSLALEKMPERANEISGLLIMAVSGGAVIPLVMGLVSTLAGPIVSILVVGVCLLYVLWVSLYVRKN
;
A
#
# COMPACT_ATOMS: atom_id res chain seq x y z
N MET A 1 15.93 30.30 -5.50
CA MET A 1 14.81 29.35 -5.57
C MET A 1 14.50 29.12 -7.04
N SER A 2 15.00 28.04 -7.62
CA SER A 2 14.74 27.69 -9.03
C SER A 2 13.31 27.18 -9.11
N ASN A 3 12.44 27.91 -9.81
CA ASN A 3 11.13 27.46 -10.24
C ASN A 3 11.34 26.32 -11.27
N SER A 4 11.60 25.10 -10.81
CA SER A 4 11.66 23.94 -11.70
C SER A 4 10.25 23.70 -12.22
N LYS A 5 10.02 24.09 -13.48
CA LYS A 5 8.75 23.81 -14.18
C LYS A 5 8.47 22.31 -14.07
N ILE A 6 7.31 21.96 -13.54
CA ILE A 6 6.81 20.58 -13.46
C ILE A 6 6.80 20.01 -14.88
N SER A 7 7.62 19.00 -15.13
CA SER A 7 7.65 18.31 -16.43
C SER A 7 6.64 17.17 -16.41
N LEU A 8 5.41 17.43 -16.83
CA LEU A 8 4.34 16.44 -16.91
C LEU A 8 4.77 15.20 -17.72
N ILE A 9 5.55 15.40 -18.79
CA ILE A 9 6.09 14.30 -19.62
C ILE A 9 6.88 13.27 -18.78
N LYS A 10 7.57 13.71 -17.72
CA LYS A 10 8.36 12.81 -16.86
C LYS A 10 7.53 12.21 -15.73
N ILE A 11 6.53 12.94 -15.25
CA ILE A 11 5.70 12.52 -14.12
C ILE A 11 4.70 11.44 -14.55
N PHE A 12 4.06 11.56 -15.71
CA PHE A 12 3.04 10.62 -16.15
C PHE A 12 3.50 9.16 -16.23
N PRO A 13 4.67 8.80 -16.80
CA PRO A 13 5.15 7.42 -16.80
C PRO A 13 5.42 6.87 -15.39
N VAL A 14 5.87 7.75 -14.47
CA VAL A 14 6.05 7.37 -13.06
C VAL A 14 4.69 7.17 -12.38
N LEU A 15 3.71 8.04 -12.60
CA LEU A 15 2.34 7.83 -12.10
C LEU A 15 1.70 6.56 -12.68
N PHE A 16 1.99 6.24 -13.94
CA PHE A 16 1.50 5.00 -14.55
C PHE A 16 2.05 3.76 -13.82
N SER A 17 3.27 3.80 -13.29
CA SER A 17 3.78 2.70 -12.48
C SER A 17 2.97 2.45 -11.20
N PHE A 18 2.25 3.46 -10.67
CA PHE A 18 1.31 3.27 -9.55
C PHE A 18 0.01 2.58 -9.99
N ILE A 19 -0.39 2.72 -11.27
CA ILE A 19 -1.43 1.86 -11.86
C ILE A 19 -0.96 0.40 -11.80
N VAL A 20 0.24 0.13 -12.31
CA VAL A 20 0.84 -1.21 -12.31
C VAL A 20 1.03 -1.74 -10.88
N MET A 21 1.41 -0.88 -9.94
CA MET A 21 1.50 -1.20 -8.52
C MET A 21 0.16 -1.70 -7.94
N GLY A 22 -0.97 -1.11 -8.38
CA GLY A 22 -2.30 -1.49 -7.95
C GLY A 22 -2.75 -2.89 -8.41
N PHE A 23 -2.10 -3.45 -9.44
CA PHE A 23 -2.46 -4.79 -9.95
C PHE A 23 -2.26 -5.92 -8.93
N VAL A 24 -1.43 -5.72 -7.94
CA VAL A 24 -1.24 -6.69 -6.86
C VAL A 24 -2.51 -6.93 -6.05
N ASP A 25 -3.38 -5.95 -5.96
CA ASP A 25 -4.58 -6.00 -5.13
C ASP A 25 -5.68 -6.92 -5.73
N ILE A 26 -5.46 -7.45 -6.97
CA ILE A 26 -6.27 -8.55 -7.55
C ILE A 26 -6.16 -9.86 -6.76
N ILE A 27 -5.16 -9.98 -5.88
CA ILE A 27 -4.86 -11.20 -5.13
C ILE A 27 -6.10 -11.77 -4.45
N GLY A 28 -6.90 -10.93 -3.79
CA GLY A 28 -8.08 -11.39 -3.06
C GLY A 28 -9.07 -12.12 -3.96
N VAL A 29 -9.43 -11.50 -5.08
CA VAL A 29 -10.37 -12.05 -6.07
C VAL A 29 -9.76 -13.26 -6.76
N ALA A 30 -8.50 -13.17 -7.21
CA ALA A 30 -7.82 -14.27 -7.88
C ALA A 30 -7.67 -15.49 -6.96
N THR A 31 -7.42 -15.31 -5.66
CA THR A 31 -7.39 -16.41 -4.68
C THR A 31 -8.73 -17.13 -4.62
N GLY A 32 -9.86 -16.40 -4.67
CA GLY A 32 -11.21 -16.98 -4.68
C GLY A 32 -11.43 -17.86 -5.90
N TYR A 33 -11.10 -17.38 -7.09
CA TYR A 33 -11.23 -18.16 -8.33
C TYR A 33 -10.29 -19.37 -8.35
N VAL A 34 -9.03 -19.20 -7.97
CA VAL A 34 -8.05 -20.31 -7.92
C VAL A 34 -8.50 -21.39 -6.92
N LYS A 35 -9.01 -20.97 -5.75
CA LYS A 35 -9.58 -21.91 -4.78
C LYS A 35 -10.71 -22.73 -5.40
N GLN A 36 -11.60 -22.11 -6.12
CA GLN A 36 -12.73 -22.79 -6.79
C GLN A 36 -12.26 -23.70 -7.92
N ASP A 37 -11.39 -23.21 -8.81
CA ASP A 37 -10.93 -23.92 -10.01
C ASP A 37 -10.14 -25.20 -9.67
N PHE A 38 -9.38 -25.17 -8.55
CA PHE A 38 -8.56 -26.30 -8.10
C PHE A 38 -9.12 -27.03 -6.87
N ALA A 39 -10.35 -26.72 -6.44
CA ALA A 39 -11.00 -27.30 -5.25
C ALA A 39 -10.11 -27.28 -4.00
N LEU A 40 -9.42 -26.15 -3.76
CA LEU A 40 -8.48 -26.02 -2.63
C LEU A 40 -9.22 -25.82 -1.32
N THR A 41 -8.62 -26.28 -0.23
CA THR A 41 -9.04 -25.89 1.10
C THR A 41 -8.72 -24.41 1.39
N ASP A 42 -9.44 -23.79 2.33
CA ASP A 42 -9.18 -22.40 2.73
C ASP A 42 -7.72 -22.19 3.15
N PHE A 43 -7.17 -23.16 3.89
CA PHE A 43 -5.79 -23.13 4.35
C PHE A 43 -4.79 -23.06 3.18
N ILE A 44 -4.93 -23.92 2.17
CA ILE A 44 -4.03 -23.95 1.00
C ILE A 44 -4.18 -22.67 0.17
N ALA A 45 -5.41 -22.19 -0.01
CA ALA A 45 -5.67 -20.96 -0.78
C ALA A 45 -4.97 -19.73 -0.15
N GLN A 46 -4.86 -19.65 1.17
CA GLN A 46 -4.20 -18.53 1.85
C GLN A 46 -2.68 -18.47 1.64
N PHE A 47 -2.04 -19.52 1.14
CA PHE A 47 -0.64 -19.45 0.75
C PHE A 47 -0.42 -18.50 -0.45
N LEU A 48 -1.42 -18.29 -1.31
CA LEU A 48 -1.32 -17.39 -2.46
C LEU A 48 -1.06 -15.94 -2.01
N PRO A 49 -1.95 -15.28 -1.23
CA PRO A 49 -1.69 -13.92 -0.75
C PRO A 49 -0.46 -13.85 0.16
N MET A 50 -0.21 -14.90 0.97
CA MET A 50 0.97 -14.96 1.83
C MET A 50 2.26 -14.88 1.02
N MET A 51 2.36 -15.59 -0.12
CA MET A 51 3.54 -15.55 -0.98
C MET A 51 3.80 -14.14 -1.53
N VAL A 52 2.78 -13.37 -1.82
CA VAL A 52 2.98 -11.98 -2.26
C VAL A 52 3.50 -11.10 -1.13
N LEU A 53 2.89 -11.19 0.05
CA LEU A 53 3.26 -10.35 1.21
C LEU A 53 4.67 -10.68 1.74
N LEU A 54 5.10 -11.94 1.65
CA LEU A 54 6.42 -12.38 2.08
C LEU A 54 7.54 -11.59 1.38
N TRP A 55 7.38 -11.29 0.11
CA TRP A 55 8.40 -10.60 -0.66
C TRP A 55 8.57 -9.13 -0.26
N PHE A 56 7.54 -8.49 0.28
CA PHE A 56 7.69 -7.15 0.87
C PHE A 56 8.68 -7.15 2.03
N PHE A 57 8.66 -8.19 2.84
CA PHE A 57 9.61 -8.31 3.94
C PHE A 57 11.02 -8.67 3.45
N VAL A 58 11.13 -9.66 2.56
CA VAL A 58 12.40 -10.26 2.13
C VAL A 58 13.17 -9.36 1.15
N LEU A 59 12.48 -8.78 0.14
CA LEU A 59 13.13 -8.11 -0.99
C LEU A 59 13.19 -6.58 -0.87
N SER A 60 12.46 -5.93 0.03
CA SER A 60 12.39 -4.48 0.05
C SER A 60 13.76 -3.83 0.31
N VAL A 61 14.51 -4.32 1.30
CA VAL A 61 15.86 -3.81 1.57
C VAL A 61 16.85 -4.18 0.46
N PRO A 62 16.92 -5.45 -0.02
CA PRO A 62 17.70 -5.78 -1.21
C PRO A 62 17.41 -4.88 -2.42
N ALA A 63 16.13 -4.65 -2.74
CA ALA A 63 15.74 -3.79 -3.85
C ALA A 63 16.22 -2.34 -3.64
N GLY A 64 16.11 -1.81 -2.41
CA GLY A 64 16.62 -0.49 -2.04
C GLY A 64 18.14 -0.36 -2.25
N VAL A 65 18.90 -1.41 -1.91
CA VAL A 65 20.35 -1.46 -2.14
C VAL A 65 20.68 -1.56 -3.63
N LEU A 66 19.96 -2.39 -4.36
CA LEU A 66 20.20 -2.58 -5.81
C LEU A 66 19.89 -1.32 -6.63
N GLN A 67 19.01 -0.45 -6.16
CA GLN A 67 18.73 0.83 -6.82
C GLN A 67 19.96 1.75 -6.94
N ASP A 68 20.85 1.73 -5.96
CA ASP A 68 22.07 2.53 -6.03
C ASP A 68 22.99 2.08 -7.16
N LYS A 69 22.97 0.77 -7.47
CA LYS A 69 23.80 0.19 -8.55
C LYS A 69 23.14 0.32 -9.92
N TYR A 70 21.86 0.01 -10.01
CA TYR A 70 21.16 -0.11 -11.29
C TYR A 70 20.29 1.12 -11.63
N GLY A 71 20.07 2.02 -10.68
CA GLY A 71 19.18 3.18 -10.80
C GLY A 71 17.71 2.84 -10.52
N LYS A 72 16.97 3.83 -10.04
CA LYS A 72 15.55 3.70 -9.66
C LYS A 72 14.66 3.35 -10.86
N ARG A 73 14.89 4.04 -12.00
CA ARG A 73 14.13 3.83 -13.25
C ARG A 73 14.30 2.41 -13.78
N ASN A 74 15.53 1.91 -13.81
CA ASN A 74 15.81 0.56 -14.29
C ASN A 74 15.21 -0.49 -13.35
N MET A 75 15.36 -0.31 -12.04
CA MET A 75 14.74 -1.22 -11.05
C MET A 75 13.21 -1.22 -11.18
N LEU A 76 12.59 -0.05 -11.37
CA LEU A 76 11.15 0.05 -11.59
C LEU A 76 10.72 -0.71 -12.85
N ASN A 77 11.46 -0.57 -13.96
CA ASN A 77 11.21 -1.34 -15.18
C ASN A 77 11.37 -2.85 -14.96
N ILE A 78 12.41 -3.28 -14.27
CA ILE A 78 12.63 -4.69 -13.92
C ILE A 78 11.44 -5.22 -13.12
N GLY A 79 10.96 -4.47 -12.12
CA GLY A 79 9.79 -4.84 -11.33
C GLY A 79 8.54 -5.02 -12.18
N MET A 80 8.26 -4.09 -13.10
CA MET A 80 7.11 -4.18 -14.01
C MET A 80 7.22 -5.37 -14.97
N VAL A 81 8.41 -5.67 -15.47
CA VAL A 81 8.63 -6.83 -16.34
C VAL A 81 8.46 -8.15 -15.57
N ILE A 82 9.03 -8.27 -14.37
CA ILE A 82 8.85 -9.46 -13.51
C ILE A 82 7.36 -9.68 -13.23
N GLN A 83 6.63 -8.62 -12.88
CA GLN A 83 5.18 -8.69 -12.65
C GLN A 83 4.44 -9.14 -13.90
N ALA A 84 4.78 -8.61 -15.08
CA ALA A 84 4.16 -8.99 -16.35
C ALA A 84 4.40 -10.46 -16.67
N VAL A 85 5.63 -10.96 -16.46
CA VAL A 85 5.97 -12.39 -16.64
C VAL A 85 5.12 -13.25 -15.70
N GLY A 86 5.03 -12.88 -14.42
CA GLY A 86 4.18 -13.59 -13.45
C GLY A 86 2.73 -13.67 -13.90
N LEU A 87 2.16 -12.54 -14.33
CA LEU A 87 0.78 -12.47 -14.84
C LEU A 87 0.58 -13.26 -16.16
N GLY A 88 1.65 -13.50 -16.91
CA GLY A 88 1.63 -14.32 -18.14
C GLY A 88 1.65 -15.82 -17.89
N LEU A 89 2.17 -16.29 -16.76
CA LEU A 89 2.34 -17.73 -16.48
C LEU A 89 1.06 -18.56 -16.60
N PRO A 90 -0.12 -18.12 -16.12
CA PRO A 90 -1.36 -18.89 -16.25
C PRO A 90 -1.81 -19.14 -17.68
N PHE A 91 -1.30 -18.40 -18.66
CA PHE A 91 -1.60 -18.59 -20.10
C PHE A 91 -0.66 -19.60 -20.77
N VAL A 92 0.51 -19.87 -20.16
CA VAL A 92 1.42 -20.94 -20.64
C VAL A 92 0.87 -22.29 -20.22
N HIS A 93 0.53 -22.45 -18.95
CA HIS A 93 -0.09 -23.66 -18.42
C HIS A 93 -0.90 -23.36 -17.18
N TYR A 94 -2.21 -23.67 -17.21
CA TYR A 94 -3.09 -23.40 -16.08
C TYR A 94 -3.09 -24.57 -15.09
N SER A 95 -2.28 -24.46 -14.06
CA SER A 95 -2.17 -25.43 -12.97
C SER A 95 -1.93 -24.70 -11.64
N PHE A 96 -2.23 -25.34 -10.52
CA PHE A 96 -1.99 -24.71 -9.20
C PHE A 96 -0.51 -24.33 -8.97
N PRO A 97 0.50 -25.16 -9.30
CA PRO A 97 1.90 -24.77 -9.18
C PRO A 97 2.26 -23.55 -10.03
N MET A 98 1.69 -23.42 -11.23
CA MET A 98 1.93 -22.28 -12.10
C MET A 98 1.26 -21.02 -11.56
N MET A 99 0.05 -21.12 -11.01
CA MET A 99 -0.60 -20.02 -10.30
C MET A 99 0.21 -19.59 -9.08
N PHE A 100 0.72 -20.53 -8.31
CA PHE A 100 1.57 -20.25 -7.16
C PHE A 100 2.85 -19.49 -7.57
N ALA A 101 3.51 -19.92 -8.65
CA ALA A 101 4.66 -19.22 -9.23
C ALA A 101 4.28 -17.82 -9.74
N ALA A 102 3.11 -17.66 -10.33
CA ALA A 102 2.58 -16.36 -10.77
C ALA A 102 2.44 -15.39 -9.59
N PHE A 103 1.90 -15.83 -8.46
CA PHE A 103 1.77 -15.02 -7.24
C PHE A 103 3.13 -14.67 -6.60
N ILE A 104 4.10 -15.60 -6.64
CA ILE A 104 5.48 -15.32 -6.24
C ILE A 104 6.07 -14.19 -7.09
N LEU A 105 6.00 -14.28 -8.42
CA LEU A 105 6.53 -13.26 -9.32
C LEU A 105 5.76 -11.94 -9.21
N LEU A 106 4.45 -11.99 -9.00
CA LEU A 106 3.64 -10.81 -8.72
C LEU A 106 4.14 -10.08 -7.46
N GLY A 107 4.42 -10.83 -6.38
CA GLY A 107 4.96 -10.29 -5.13
C GLY A 107 6.36 -9.70 -5.30
N ILE A 108 7.27 -10.43 -5.97
CA ILE A 108 8.63 -9.96 -6.27
C ILE A 108 8.58 -8.67 -7.10
N GLY A 109 7.85 -8.70 -8.22
CA GLY A 109 7.73 -7.55 -9.11
C GLY A 109 7.13 -6.34 -8.41
N ASN A 110 6.04 -6.55 -7.67
CA ASN A 110 5.36 -5.46 -6.96
C ASN A 110 6.22 -4.86 -5.83
N THR A 111 6.98 -5.67 -5.10
CA THR A 111 7.93 -5.18 -4.09
C THR A 111 8.97 -4.27 -4.73
N VAL A 112 9.58 -4.68 -5.85
CA VAL A 112 10.56 -3.86 -6.57
C VAL A 112 9.92 -2.58 -7.10
N ILE A 113 8.68 -2.64 -7.63
CA ILE A 113 7.93 -1.46 -8.07
C ILE A 113 7.72 -0.50 -6.91
N GLN A 114 7.23 -0.96 -5.77
CA GLN A 114 6.93 -0.09 -4.61
C GLN A 114 8.19 0.57 -4.03
N VAL A 115 9.28 -0.18 -3.94
CA VAL A 115 10.57 0.36 -3.46
C VAL A 115 11.11 1.41 -4.40
N SER A 116 10.91 1.26 -5.72
CA SER A 116 11.54 2.11 -6.74
C SER A 116 10.67 3.30 -7.16
N ALA A 117 9.35 3.15 -7.21
CA ALA A 117 8.44 4.19 -7.70
C ALA A 117 8.43 5.44 -6.80
N ASN A 118 8.41 5.24 -5.47
CA ASN A 118 8.34 6.36 -4.53
C ASN A 118 9.58 7.29 -4.60
N PRO A 119 10.84 6.79 -4.54
CA PRO A 119 12.00 7.66 -4.69
C PRO A 119 12.18 8.18 -6.12
N LEU A 120 11.70 7.48 -7.16
CA LEU A 120 11.69 8.02 -8.51
C LEU A 120 10.68 9.15 -8.68
N LEU A 121 9.52 9.07 -8.00
CA LEU A 121 8.55 10.16 -7.95
C LEU A 121 9.15 11.42 -7.31
N GLN A 122 9.97 11.26 -6.26
CA GLN A 122 10.71 12.36 -5.66
C GLN A 122 11.66 13.05 -6.65
N ASP A 123 12.34 12.29 -7.52
CA ASP A 123 13.28 12.84 -8.51
C ASP A 123 12.60 13.67 -9.61
N VAL A 124 11.30 13.44 -9.87
CA VAL A 124 10.56 14.12 -10.94
C VAL A 124 9.58 15.18 -10.42
N THR A 125 9.47 15.33 -9.09
CA THR A 125 8.50 16.21 -8.44
C THR A 125 9.21 17.28 -7.63
N PRO A 126 8.74 18.55 -7.62
CA PRO A 126 9.24 19.58 -6.71
C PRO A 126 9.07 19.13 -5.25
N SER A 127 10.07 19.41 -4.41
CA SER A 127 10.10 18.98 -3.00
C SER A 127 8.91 19.48 -2.18
N ASP A 128 8.47 20.72 -2.44
CA ASP A 128 7.32 21.34 -1.80
C ASP A 128 5.98 20.71 -2.15
N LYS A 129 5.92 19.90 -3.23
CA LYS A 129 4.73 19.20 -3.73
C LYS A 129 4.79 17.67 -3.58
N LEU A 130 5.88 17.12 -3.06
CA LEU A 130 6.09 15.67 -3.00
C LEU A 130 4.94 14.94 -2.30
N ALA A 131 4.48 15.44 -1.15
CA ALA A 131 3.38 14.82 -0.40
C ALA A 131 2.07 14.80 -1.22
N SER A 132 1.76 15.88 -1.95
CA SER A 132 0.58 15.95 -2.83
C SER A 132 0.67 14.94 -3.97
N PHE A 133 1.83 14.83 -4.63
CA PHE A 133 2.04 13.86 -5.70
C PHE A 133 2.04 12.42 -5.19
N MET A 134 2.57 12.15 -4.00
CA MET A 134 2.47 10.84 -3.35
C MET A 134 1.01 10.49 -3.05
N SER A 135 0.22 11.43 -2.53
CA SER A 135 -1.22 11.23 -2.33
C SER A 135 -1.95 10.95 -3.64
N THR A 136 -1.64 11.72 -4.70
CA THR A 136 -2.18 11.50 -6.05
C THR A 136 -1.83 10.11 -6.58
N SER A 137 -0.59 9.68 -6.41
CA SER A 137 -0.14 8.35 -6.88
C SER A 137 -0.85 7.21 -6.15
N GLN A 138 -1.07 7.34 -4.84
CA GLN A 138 -1.84 6.37 -4.07
C GLN A 138 -3.33 6.41 -4.40
N PHE A 139 -3.89 7.57 -4.77
CA PHE A 139 -5.25 7.65 -5.30
C PHE A 139 -5.40 6.91 -6.62
N VAL A 140 -4.46 7.09 -7.55
CA VAL A 140 -4.41 6.36 -8.82
C VAL A 140 -4.33 4.84 -8.57
N LYS A 141 -3.46 4.41 -7.65
CA LYS A 141 -3.38 3.01 -7.22
C LYS A 141 -4.73 2.51 -6.71
N ALA A 142 -5.41 3.27 -5.82
CA ALA A 142 -6.66 2.88 -5.21
C ALA A 142 -7.79 2.68 -6.25
N ILE A 143 -7.86 3.50 -7.30
CA ILE A 143 -8.82 3.32 -8.40
C ILE A 143 -8.62 1.95 -9.06
N ILE A 144 -7.37 1.58 -9.30
CA ILE A 144 -7.04 0.30 -9.95
C ILE A 144 -7.35 -0.88 -9.03
N SER A 145 -7.00 -0.78 -7.75
CA SER A 145 -7.33 -1.79 -6.74
C SER A 145 -8.85 -2.05 -6.67
N PHE A 146 -9.64 -0.98 -6.70
CA PHE A 146 -11.11 -1.06 -6.75
C PHE A 146 -11.63 -1.66 -8.08
N SER A 147 -10.97 -1.36 -9.20
CA SER A 147 -11.40 -1.83 -10.52
C SER A 147 -11.10 -3.32 -10.76
N GLY A 148 -10.12 -3.89 -10.05
CA GLY A 148 -9.67 -5.26 -10.25
C GLY A 148 -10.78 -6.31 -10.18
N PRO A 149 -11.57 -6.37 -9.09
CA PRO A 149 -12.72 -7.28 -8.98
C PRO A 149 -13.74 -7.09 -10.08
N ILE A 150 -14.02 -5.83 -10.47
CA ILE A 150 -14.99 -5.50 -11.52
C ILE A 150 -14.50 -6.04 -12.87
N ILE A 151 -13.25 -5.82 -13.22
CA ILE A 151 -12.64 -6.33 -14.46
C ILE A 151 -12.64 -7.86 -14.47
N ALA A 152 -12.23 -8.50 -13.36
CA ALA A 152 -12.21 -9.96 -13.26
C ALA A 152 -13.62 -10.57 -13.44
N THR A 153 -14.63 -9.99 -12.79
CA THR A 153 -16.02 -10.43 -12.90
C THR A 153 -16.56 -10.20 -14.33
N PHE A 154 -16.25 -9.06 -14.94
CA PHE A 154 -16.62 -8.78 -16.33
C PHE A 154 -16.00 -9.78 -17.29
N MET A 155 -14.71 -10.11 -17.14
CA MET A 155 -14.02 -11.10 -17.96
C MET A 155 -14.63 -12.51 -17.76
N ALA A 156 -14.95 -12.86 -16.52
CA ALA A 156 -15.60 -14.14 -16.22
C ALA A 156 -16.98 -14.25 -16.88
N SER A 157 -17.82 -13.21 -16.76
CA SER A 157 -19.21 -13.24 -17.23
C SER A 157 -19.35 -13.14 -18.76
N HIS A 158 -18.52 -12.33 -19.43
CA HIS A 158 -18.62 -12.07 -20.87
C HIS A 158 -17.75 -13.00 -21.72
N PHE A 159 -16.60 -13.41 -21.22
CA PHE A 159 -15.64 -14.25 -21.96
C PHE A 159 -15.47 -15.65 -21.36
N GLY A 160 -16.17 -15.96 -20.28
CA GLY A 160 -16.05 -17.26 -19.60
C GLY A 160 -14.65 -17.52 -18.99
N ASN A 161 -13.81 -16.48 -18.86
CA ASN A 161 -12.43 -16.64 -18.43
C ASN A 161 -11.95 -15.46 -17.59
N TRP A 162 -12.05 -15.58 -16.27
CA TRP A 162 -11.62 -14.55 -15.32
C TRP A 162 -10.11 -14.21 -15.44
N LYS A 163 -9.28 -15.17 -15.89
CA LYS A 163 -7.81 -14.98 -16.03
C LYS A 163 -7.44 -13.90 -17.04
N LEU A 164 -8.34 -13.51 -17.95
CA LEU A 164 -8.08 -12.42 -18.90
C LEU A 164 -7.72 -11.10 -18.22
N VAL A 165 -8.12 -10.90 -16.95
CA VAL A 165 -7.65 -9.76 -16.17
C VAL A 165 -6.12 -9.76 -16.04
N PHE A 166 -5.49 -10.92 -15.94
CA PHE A 166 -4.03 -11.04 -15.88
C PHE A 166 -3.37 -10.64 -17.20
N ALA A 167 -4.00 -10.98 -18.35
CA ALA A 167 -3.52 -10.51 -19.65
C ALA A 167 -3.56 -8.98 -19.75
N VAL A 168 -4.68 -8.35 -19.35
CA VAL A 168 -4.82 -6.89 -19.34
C VAL A 168 -3.75 -6.26 -18.47
N TYR A 169 -3.55 -6.77 -17.26
CA TYR A 169 -2.56 -6.25 -16.32
C TYR A 169 -1.11 -6.50 -16.77
N GLY A 170 -0.83 -7.68 -17.34
CA GLY A 170 0.48 -8.02 -17.88
C GLY A 170 0.88 -7.13 -19.05
N ILE A 171 -0.02 -6.94 -20.01
CA ILE A 171 0.19 -6.03 -21.15
C ILE A 171 0.37 -4.60 -20.67
N SER A 172 -0.48 -4.12 -19.73
CA SER A 172 -0.35 -2.78 -19.16
C SER A 172 1.00 -2.59 -18.44
N SER A 173 1.50 -3.62 -17.73
CA SER A 173 2.80 -3.59 -17.07
C SER A 173 3.94 -3.45 -18.09
N LEU A 174 3.89 -4.19 -19.21
CA LEU A 174 4.89 -4.08 -20.29
C LEU A 174 4.83 -2.71 -20.99
N LEU A 175 3.63 -2.20 -21.25
CA LEU A 175 3.46 -0.86 -21.84
C LEU A 175 3.99 0.22 -20.89
N GLY A 176 3.76 0.09 -19.58
CA GLY A 176 4.32 0.98 -18.57
C GLY A 176 5.84 0.94 -18.54
N ALA A 177 6.44 -0.25 -18.56
CA ALA A 177 7.89 -0.42 -18.61
C ALA A 177 8.48 0.16 -19.88
N PHE A 178 7.85 -0.07 -21.02
CA PHE A 178 8.26 0.49 -22.30
C PHE A 178 8.20 2.02 -22.29
N TRP A 179 7.07 2.60 -21.85
CA TRP A 179 6.92 4.06 -21.76
C TRP A 179 7.97 4.68 -20.85
N LEU A 180 8.17 4.12 -19.66
CA LEU A 180 9.16 4.60 -18.72
C LEU A 180 10.59 4.47 -19.27
N SER A 181 10.89 3.40 -20.03
CA SER A 181 12.22 3.20 -20.65
C SER A 181 12.55 4.25 -21.71
N LEU A 182 11.54 4.81 -22.38
CA LEU A 182 11.71 5.89 -23.35
C LEU A 182 11.80 7.29 -22.69
N THR A 183 11.45 7.41 -21.40
CA THR A 183 11.39 8.70 -20.72
C THR A 183 12.76 9.04 -20.11
N PRO A 184 13.44 10.13 -20.52
CA PRO A 184 14.71 10.53 -19.95
C PRO A 184 14.52 11.18 -18.57
N ILE A 185 14.73 10.43 -17.50
CA ILE A 185 14.69 10.92 -16.12
C ILE A 185 16.12 11.06 -15.61
N LYS A 186 16.45 12.24 -15.08
CA LYS A 186 17.71 12.45 -14.34
C LYS A 186 17.47 12.04 -12.90
N GLU A 187 18.03 10.94 -12.52
CA GLU A 187 17.99 10.46 -11.14
C GLU A 187 19.00 11.23 -10.28
N THR A 188 18.62 11.49 -9.04
CA THR A 188 19.52 12.08 -8.05
C THR A 188 20.60 11.04 -7.72
N LYS A 189 21.81 11.24 -8.26
CA LYS A 189 22.99 10.45 -7.88
C LYS A 189 23.63 11.07 -6.66
N THR A 190 23.99 10.23 -5.72
CA THR A 190 24.68 10.64 -4.49
C THR A 190 26.14 10.22 -4.57
N ASP A 191 27.07 11.12 -4.32
CA ASP A 191 28.52 10.86 -4.26
C ASP A 191 28.93 10.08 -2.99
N ARG A 192 28.02 9.23 -2.48
CA ARG A 192 28.22 8.42 -1.28
C ARG A 192 28.69 7.00 -1.62
N LYS A 193 29.20 6.32 -0.58
CA LYS A 193 29.39 4.86 -0.69
C LYS A 193 28.05 4.21 -1.03
N PRO A 194 28.06 3.22 -1.96
CA PRO A 194 26.83 2.50 -2.31
C PRO A 194 26.10 1.97 -1.08
N ALA A 195 24.76 1.96 -1.14
CA ALA A 195 23.95 1.40 -0.09
C ALA A 195 24.32 -0.07 0.17
N SER A 196 24.27 -0.45 1.43
CA SER A 196 24.49 -1.83 1.89
C SER A 196 23.40 -2.22 2.88
N PHE A 197 23.24 -3.52 3.14
CA PHE A 197 22.32 -3.98 4.18
C PHE A 197 22.61 -3.32 5.52
N SER A 198 23.89 -3.24 5.92
CA SER A 198 24.30 -2.60 7.16
C SER A 198 23.95 -1.12 7.19
N SER A 199 24.10 -0.40 6.07
CA SER A 199 23.76 1.02 5.99
C SER A 199 22.24 1.24 6.06
N CYS A 200 21.44 0.38 5.45
CA CYS A 200 19.97 0.43 5.53
C CYS A 200 19.50 0.23 6.98
N PHE A 201 19.88 -0.89 7.61
CA PHE A 201 19.50 -1.14 9.00
C PHE A 201 20.14 -0.15 9.98
N GLY A 202 21.32 0.36 9.65
CA GLY A 202 21.98 1.44 10.39
C GLY A 202 21.16 2.73 10.46
N LEU A 203 20.27 2.98 9.48
CA LEU A 203 19.31 4.09 9.50
C LEU A 203 18.31 4.01 10.65
N LEU A 204 17.99 2.81 11.14
CA LEU A 204 17.11 2.64 12.30
C LEU A 204 17.71 3.22 13.59
N LYS A 205 19.03 3.48 13.64
CA LYS A 205 19.66 4.23 14.73
C LYS A 205 19.27 5.72 14.69
N ASN A 206 18.87 6.24 13.51
CA ASN A 206 18.30 7.57 13.42
C ASN A 206 16.86 7.54 13.94
N ARG A 207 16.63 8.24 15.06
CA ARG A 207 15.31 8.28 15.73
C ARG A 207 14.17 8.67 14.79
N PHE A 208 14.40 9.62 13.89
CA PHE A 208 13.36 10.04 12.96
C PHE A 208 12.98 8.91 11.99
N VAL A 209 13.97 8.25 11.38
CA VAL A 209 13.72 7.14 10.44
C VAL A 209 13.06 5.95 11.14
N ALA A 210 13.52 5.61 12.35
CA ALA A 210 12.90 4.55 13.15
C ALA A 210 11.43 4.84 13.47
N LEU A 211 11.11 6.09 13.84
CA LEU A 211 9.74 6.52 14.12
C LEU A 211 8.87 6.44 12.84
N MET A 212 9.39 6.85 11.68
CA MET A 212 8.66 6.75 10.41
C MET A 212 8.43 5.28 10.00
N ALA A 213 9.46 4.43 10.12
CA ALA A 213 9.33 3.01 9.79
C ALA A 213 8.30 2.31 10.69
N LEU A 214 8.35 2.55 12.01
CA LEU A 214 7.36 2.00 12.93
C LEU A 214 5.95 2.57 12.67
N SER A 215 5.84 3.84 12.25
CA SER A 215 4.55 4.42 11.86
C SER A 215 3.96 3.70 10.65
N ILE A 216 4.76 3.42 9.61
CA ILE A 216 4.30 2.63 8.44
C ILE A 216 3.87 1.23 8.87
N PHE A 217 4.66 0.55 9.70
CA PHE A 217 4.35 -0.78 10.21
C PHE A 217 3.00 -0.81 10.93
N LEU A 218 2.77 0.14 11.82
CA LEU A 218 1.54 0.22 12.61
C LEU A 218 0.33 0.66 11.78
N ILE A 219 0.50 1.61 10.83
CA ILE A 219 -0.61 2.08 9.98
C ILE A 219 -1.06 0.97 9.04
N VAL A 220 -0.14 0.35 8.29
CA VAL A 220 -0.51 -0.72 7.37
C VAL A 220 -1.09 -1.90 8.15
N GLY A 221 -0.52 -2.18 9.33
CA GLY A 221 -1.10 -3.15 10.26
C GLY A 221 -2.53 -2.81 10.68
N ALA A 222 -2.80 -1.56 11.01
CA ALA A 222 -4.13 -1.08 11.37
C ALA A 222 -5.13 -1.17 10.20
N GLU A 223 -4.72 -0.74 8.99
CA GLU A 223 -5.52 -0.84 7.76
C GLU A 223 -5.94 -2.28 7.47
N VAL A 224 -4.97 -3.22 7.46
CA VAL A 224 -5.25 -4.64 7.24
C VAL A 224 -6.10 -5.22 8.37
N SER A 225 -5.89 -4.79 9.63
CA SER A 225 -6.69 -5.24 10.78
C SER A 225 -8.14 -4.80 10.67
N VAL A 226 -8.42 -3.58 10.25
CA VAL A 226 -9.79 -3.11 9.98
C VAL A 226 -10.39 -3.95 8.85
N ASN A 227 -9.68 -4.12 7.74
CA ASN A 227 -10.17 -4.88 6.59
C ASN A 227 -10.55 -6.33 6.97
N THR A 228 -9.75 -7.00 7.78
CA THR A 228 -9.95 -8.42 8.11
C THR A 228 -10.90 -8.67 9.27
N ASN A 229 -11.05 -7.72 10.22
CA ASN A 229 -11.76 -7.97 11.47
C ASN A 229 -13.02 -7.12 11.69
N ILE A 230 -13.23 -6.05 10.91
CA ILE A 230 -14.36 -5.12 11.16
C ILE A 230 -15.73 -5.78 11.07
N SER A 231 -15.89 -6.76 10.16
CA SER A 231 -17.14 -7.52 10.04
C SER A 231 -17.46 -8.28 11.35
N SER A 232 -16.46 -8.91 11.96
CA SER A 232 -16.61 -9.62 13.25
C SER A 232 -16.98 -8.67 14.37
N VAL A 233 -16.43 -7.45 14.39
CA VAL A 233 -16.78 -6.40 15.35
C VAL A 233 -18.24 -5.99 15.21
N LEU A 234 -18.70 -5.76 13.97
CA LEU A 234 -20.07 -5.36 13.68
C LEU A 234 -21.10 -6.44 14.01
N ILE A 235 -20.80 -7.70 13.67
CA ILE A 235 -21.66 -8.85 14.03
C ILE A 235 -21.76 -8.98 15.52
N SER A 236 -20.63 -8.96 16.22
CA SER A 236 -20.59 -9.12 17.68
C SER A 236 -21.33 -7.99 18.41
N LYS A 237 -21.30 -6.77 17.88
CA LYS A 237 -21.87 -5.60 18.54
C LYS A 237 -23.36 -5.40 18.26
N PHE A 238 -23.80 -5.71 17.04
CA PHE A 238 -25.15 -5.38 16.58
C PHE A 238 -25.99 -6.58 16.15
N GLY A 239 -25.43 -7.78 16.12
CA GLY A 239 -26.14 -9.00 15.70
C GLY A 239 -26.58 -8.98 14.23
N ILE A 240 -25.93 -8.15 13.38
CA ILE A 240 -26.29 -8.02 11.96
C ILE A 240 -25.74 -9.18 11.13
N PRO A 241 -26.40 -9.56 10.01
CA PRO A 241 -25.93 -10.60 9.10
C PRO A 241 -24.53 -10.28 8.53
N LEU A 242 -23.76 -11.33 8.17
CA LEU A 242 -22.42 -11.20 7.62
C LEU A 242 -22.39 -10.34 6.35
N GLU A 243 -23.39 -10.49 5.47
CA GLU A 243 -23.50 -9.71 4.22
C GLU A 243 -23.58 -8.20 4.50
N THR A 244 -24.32 -7.82 5.53
CA THR A 244 -24.44 -6.42 5.96
C THR A 244 -23.14 -5.97 6.63
N ALA A 245 -22.57 -6.78 7.51
CA ALA A 245 -21.35 -6.45 8.25
C ALA A 245 -20.14 -6.28 7.29
N ALA A 246 -20.09 -7.05 6.21
CA ALA A 246 -19.05 -6.94 5.18
C ALA A 246 -19.04 -5.58 4.48
N LEU A 247 -20.15 -4.85 4.44
CA LEU A 247 -20.19 -3.48 3.92
C LEU A 247 -19.28 -2.54 4.72
N GLY A 248 -18.94 -2.86 5.97
CA GLY A 248 -17.98 -2.09 6.76
C GLY A 248 -16.63 -1.93 6.05
N ILE A 249 -16.17 -2.98 5.35
CA ILE A 249 -14.94 -2.95 4.55
C ILE A 249 -15.07 -1.93 3.41
N SER A 250 -16.23 -1.91 2.73
CA SER A 250 -16.49 -0.97 1.64
C SER A 250 -16.53 0.48 2.13
N PHE A 251 -17.12 0.75 3.30
CA PHE A 251 -17.11 2.08 3.91
C PHE A 251 -15.70 2.53 4.27
N PHE A 252 -14.85 1.63 4.78
CA PHE A 252 -13.46 1.92 5.07
C PHE A 252 -12.69 2.31 3.81
N PHE A 253 -12.75 1.49 2.75
CA PHE A 253 -12.05 1.78 1.49
C PHE A 253 -12.62 3.00 0.75
N ALA A 254 -13.92 3.27 0.86
CA ALA A 254 -14.51 4.52 0.35
C ALA A 254 -13.88 5.72 1.07
N GLY A 255 -13.78 5.67 2.40
CA GLY A 255 -13.11 6.71 3.19
C GLY A 255 -11.65 6.92 2.77
N GLU A 256 -10.88 5.85 2.62
CA GLU A 256 -9.49 5.92 2.15
C GLU A 256 -9.36 6.55 0.76
N THR A 257 -10.22 6.14 -0.18
CA THR A 257 -10.19 6.64 -1.56
C THR A 257 -10.51 8.13 -1.60
N ILE A 258 -11.55 8.55 -0.87
CA ILE A 258 -11.92 9.96 -0.73
C ILE A 258 -10.77 10.74 -0.08
N SER A 259 -10.16 10.20 0.98
CA SER A 259 -9.03 10.82 1.66
C SER A 259 -7.85 11.06 0.71
N ARG A 260 -7.46 10.06 -0.09
CA ARG A 260 -6.35 10.15 -1.05
C ARG A 260 -6.62 11.21 -2.11
N PHE A 261 -7.85 11.28 -2.62
CA PHE A 261 -8.26 12.34 -3.55
C PHE A 261 -8.18 13.73 -2.90
N LEU A 262 -8.78 13.90 -1.72
CA LEU A 262 -8.74 15.16 -1.00
C LEU A 262 -7.32 15.54 -0.59
N GLY A 263 -6.51 14.59 -0.18
CA GLY A 263 -5.12 14.81 0.21
C GLY A 263 -4.26 15.35 -0.94
N ALA A 264 -4.49 14.88 -2.16
CA ALA A 264 -3.82 15.42 -3.36
C ALA A 264 -4.09 16.92 -3.55
N ILE A 265 -5.24 17.41 -3.13
CA ILE A 265 -5.64 18.82 -3.21
C ILE A 265 -5.17 19.60 -1.97
N ILE A 266 -5.50 19.09 -0.77
CA ILE A 266 -5.27 19.76 0.51
C ILE A 266 -3.77 19.97 0.79
N LEU A 267 -2.92 19.01 0.40
CA LEU A 267 -1.47 19.09 0.58
C LEU A 267 -0.78 20.16 -0.29
N ASN A 268 -1.50 20.80 -1.21
CA ASN A 268 -0.99 22.01 -1.88
C ASN A 268 -1.14 23.29 -1.02
N VAL A 269 -2.00 23.24 0.02
CA VAL A 269 -2.32 24.39 0.87
C VAL A 269 -1.86 24.16 2.31
N ILE A 270 -2.05 22.94 2.83
CA ILE A 270 -1.72 22.60 4.22
C ILE A 270 -0.38 21.84 4.25
N LYS A 271 0.50 22.22 5.20
CA LYS A 271 1.78 21.53 5.40
C LYS A 271 1.55 20.05 5.78
N PRO A 272 2.31 19.10 5.19
CA PRO A 272 2.15 17.66 5.44
C PRO A 272 2.14 17.28 6.94
N ARG A 273 3.00 17.93 7.73
CA ARG A 273 3.10 17.71 9.18
C ARG A 273 1.81 18.07 9.94
N ILE A 274 1.11 19.12 9.51
CA ILE A 274 -0.18 19.53 10.11
C ILE A 274 -1.27 18.60 9.66
N PHE A 275 -1.29 18.26 8.37
CA PHE A 275 -2.30 17.38 7.82
C PHE A 275 -2.22 15.97 8.45
N LEU A 276 -1.01 15.43 8.67
CA LEU A 276 -0.80 14.16 9.37
C LEU A 276 -1.44 14.17 10.77
N LEU A 277 -1.27 15.26 11.53
CA LEU A 277 -1.89 15.42 12.85
C LEU A 277 -3.41 15.37 12.77
N LEU A 278 -4.00 16.13 11.83
CA LEU A 278 -5.45 16.22 11.68
C LEU A 278 -6.09 14.87 11.29
N ILE A 279 -5.46 14.16 10.32
CA ILE A 279 -5.99 12.87 9.88
C ILE A 279 -5.76 11.76 10.92
N ALA A 280 -4.70 11.83 11.73
CA ALA A 280 -4.50 10.91 12.83
C ALA A 280 -5.58 11.09 13.92
N LEU A 281 -5.90 12.34 14.28
CA LEU A 281 -7.02 12.64 15.18
C LEU A 281 -8.35 12.18 14.61
N LEU A 282 -8.61 12.44 13.33
CA LEU A 282 -9.84 12.04 12.66
C LEU A 282 -10.02 10.52 12.69
N SER A 283 -8.98 9.76 12.34
CA SER A 283 -9.04 8.29 12.36
C SER A 283 -9.25 7.74 13.78
N LEU A 284 -8.63 8.37 14.77
CA LEU A 284 -8.82 7.99 16.18
C LEU A 284 -10.25 8.23 16.67
N LEU A 285 -10.85 9.37 16.27
CA LEU A 285 -12.26 9.66 16.52
C LEU A 285 -13.16 8.61 15.86
N GLY A 286 -12.82 8.14 14.66
CA GLY A 286 -13.50 7.04 14.00
C GLY A 286 -13.45 5.75 14.81
N VAL A 287 -12.28 5.36 15.34
CA VAL A 287 -12.15 4.16 16.20
C VAL A 287 -13.02 4.27 17.46
N LEU A 288 -12.97 5.42 18.13
CA LEU A 288 -13.83 5.69 19.29
C LEU A 288 -15.31 5.66 18.90
N GLY A 289 -15.63 6.21 17.71
CA GLY A 289 -16.97 6.15 17.15
C GLY A 289 -17.48 4.73 16.96
N VAL A 290 -16.68 3.81 16.38
CA VAL A 290 -17.05 2.39 16.26
C VAL A 290 -17.23 1.74 17.62
N PHE A 291 -16.30 2.00 18.54
CA PHE A 291 -16.33 1.42 19.89
C PHE A 291 -17.59 1.87 20.69
N LEU A 292 -17.96 3.14 20.60
CA LEU A 292 -19.06 3.74 21.33
C LEU A 292 -20.40 3.73 20.57
N ALA A 293 -20.43 3.37 19.28
CA ALA A 293 -21.63 3.44 18.43
C ALA A 293 -22.84 2.76 19.06
N PRO A 294 -23.97 3.45 19.24
CA PRO A 294 -25.22 2.86 19.72
C PRO A 294 -25.98 2.12 18.62
N THR A 295 -25.73 2.42 17.34
CA THR A 295 -26.39 1.81 16.20
C THR A 295 -25.37 1.42 15.11
N ASN A 296 -25.75 0.45 14.26
CA ASN A 296 -24.92 0.02 13.13
C ASN A 296 -24.68 1.17 12.13
N ALA A 297 -25.65 2.04 11.87
CA ALA A 297 -25.51 3.19 10.98
C ALA A 297 -24.38 4.14 11.46
N ILE A 298 -24.33 4.45 12.76
CA ILE A 298 -23.27 5.27 13.35
C ILE A 298 -21.92 4.54 13.26
N ALA A 299 -21.90 3.21 13.46
CA ALA A 299 -20.68 2.44 13.31
C ALA A 299 -20.15 2.47 11.86
N PHE A 300 -21.01 2.34 10.84
CA PHE A 300 -20.60 2.47 9.43
C PHE A 300 -20.05 3.87 9.12
N ALA A 301 -20.72 4.93 9.61
CA ALA A 301 -20.20 6.29 9.47
C ALA A 301 -18.83 6.45 10.15
N ALA A 302 -18.65 5.88 11.34
CA ALA A 302 -17.38 5.91 12.06
C ALA A 302 -16.28 5.13 11.35
N ILE A 303 -16.60 4.00 10.70
CA ILE A 303 -15.66 3.23 9.87
C ILE A 303 -15.21 4.06 8.66
N LEU A 304 -16.12 4.75 7.99
CA LEU A 304 -15.77 5.69 6.91
C LEU A 304 -14.82 6.78 7.42
N VAL A 305 -15.04 7.30 8.63
CA VAL A 305 -14.16 8.29 9.26
C VAL A 305 -12.77 7.70 9.57
N ILE A 306 -12.68 6.42 9.98
CA ILE A 306 -11.37 5.74 10.11
C ILE A 306 -10.64 5.76 8.76
N GLY A 307 -11.31 5.37 7.68
CA GLY A 307 -10.72 5.36 6.34
C GLY A 307 -10.32 6.75 5.85
N LEU A 308 -11.15 7.78 6.08
CA LEU A 308 -10.82 9.17 5.78
C LEU A 308 -9.55 9.63 6.50
N GLY A 309 -9.33 9.20 7.73
CA GLY A 309 -8.10 9.48 8.46
C GLY A 309 -6.91 8.66 7.95
N ALA A 310 -7.07 7.36 7.72
CA ALA A 310 -5.99 6.44 7.38
C ALA A 310 -5.39 6.70 5.99
N GLY A 311 -6.20 6.98 4.98
CA GLY A 311 -5.83 6.93 3.57
C GLY A 311 -4.61 7.77 3.15
N ASN A 312 -4.30 8.87 3.84
CA ASN A 312 -3.14 9.71 3.55
C ASN A 312 -1.98 9.58 4.54
N MET A 313 -2.08 8.75 5.58
CA MET A 313 -0.99 8.61 6.55
C MET A 313 0.26 8.02 5.89
N PHE A 314 0.11 6.94 5.13
CA PHE A 314 1.22 6.30 4.42
C PHE A 314 1.96 7.28 3.50
N PRO A 315 1.33 7.94 2.51
CA PRO A 315 2.03 8.82 1.58
C PRO A 315 2.69 10.02 2.27
N ILE A 316 2.09 10.55 3.34
CA ILE A 316 2.67 11.68 4.08
C ILE A 316 3.90 11.25 4.88
N ILE A 317 3.82 10.14 5.62
CA ILE A 317 4.95 9.62 6.39
C ILE A 317 6.11 9.28 5.46
N PHE A 318 5.80 8.67 4.31
CA PHE A 318 6.80 8.32 3.31
C PHE A 318 7.47 9.58 2.73
N SER A 319 6.69 10.60 2.35
CA SER A 319 7.22 11.87 1.82
C SER A 319 8.10 12.57 2.84
N LEU A 320 7.66 12.67 4.10
CA LEU A 320 8.44 13.29 5.18
C LEU A 320 9.77 12.58 5.42
N ALA A 321 9.79 11.25 5.31
CA ALA A 321 11.02 10.48 5.46
C ALA A 321 11.99 10.73 4.29
N LEU A 322 11.50 10.77 3.05
CA LEU A 322 12.31 11.05 1.87
C LEU A 322 12.82 12.50 1.84
N GLU A 323 11.98 13.47 2.23
CA GLU A 323 12.36 14.88 2.30
C GLU A 323 13.46 15.16 3.32
N LYS A 324 13.46 14.44 4.44
CA LYS A 324 14.45 14.64 5.52
C LYS A 324 15.86 14.19 5.14
N MET A 325 15.98 13.16 4.31
CA MET A 325 17.26 12.58 3.89
C MET A 325 17.20 12.17 2.40
N PRO A 326 17.07 13.13 1.49
CA PRO A 326 16.85 12.85 0.07
C PRO A 326 17.98 12.07 -0.56
N GLU A 327 19.20 12.25 -0.04
CA GLU A 327 20.37 11.52 -0.50
C GLU A 327 20.38 10.03 -0.11
N ARG A 328 19.51 9.62 0.81
CA ARG A 328 19.35 8.22 1.26
C ARG A 328 17.97 7.65 0.89
N ALA A 329 17.32 8.23 -0.12
CA ALA A 329 15.96 7.87 -0.53
C ALA A 329 15.79 6.37 -0.84
N ASN A 330 16.78 5.74 -1.46
CA ASN A 330 16.75 4.33 -1.83
C ASN A 330 16.74 3.41 -0.59
N GLU A 331 17.61 3.69 0.38
CA GLU A 331 17.70 2.93 1.63
C GLU A 331 16.44 3.12 2.49
N ILE A 332 15.96 4.38 2.58
CA ILE A 332 14.73 4.73 3.31
C ILE A 332 13.54 4.03 2.66
N SER A 333 13.42 4.07 1.33
CA SER A 333 12.33 3.41 0.63
C SER A 333 12.33 1.90 0.91
N GLY A 334 13.48 1.24 0.84
CA GLY A 334 13.60 -0.18 1.16
C GLY A 334 13.13 -0.50 2.59
N LEU A 335 13.52 0.31 3.58
CA LEU A 335 13.11 0.14 4.97
C LEU A 335 11.60 0.39 5.19
N LEU A 336 11.07 1.46 4.61
CA LEU A 336 9.66 1.81 4.77
C LEU A 336 8.73 0.80 4.08
N ILE A 337 9.14 0.28 2.92
CA ILE A 337 8.37 -0.78 2.26
C ILE A 337 8.49 -2.12 3.00
N MET A 338 9.66 -2.43 3.60
CA MET A 338 9.77 -3.58 4.49
C MET A 338 8.79 -3.46 5.68
N ALA A 339 8.59 -2.25 6.21
CA ALA A 339 7.67 -1.99 7.31
C ALA A 339 6.18 -2.24 6.94
N VAL A 340 5.82 -2.34 5.65
CA VAL A 340 4.48 -2.77 5.20
C VAL A 340 4.13 -4.17 5.73
N SER A 341 5.14 -4.98 6.10
CA SER A 341 4.93 -6.27 6.76
C SER A 341 4.15 -6.21 8.08
N GLY A 342 3.96 -5.02 8.65
CA GLY A 342 3.03 -4.77 9.76
C GLY A 342 1.61 -5.28 9.48
N GLY A 343 1.20 -5.26 8.20
CA GLY A 343 -0.05 -5.85 7.74
C GLY A 343 -0.18 -7.36 7.94
N ALA A 344 0.93 -8.07 8.17
CA ALA A 344 0.89 -9.48 8.56
C ALA A 344 0.88 -9.68 10.09
N VAL A 345 1.41 -8.73 10.85
CA VAL A 345 1.61 -8.88 12.32
C VAL A 345 0.44 -8.33 13.13
N ILE A 346 0.02 -7.10 12.85
CA ILE A 346 -1.00 -6.42 13.68
C ILE A 346 -2.37 -7.12 13.62
N PRO A 347 -2.86 -7.66 12.47
CA PRO A 347 -4.10 -8.43 12.45
C PRO A 347 -4.05 -9.66 13.36
N LEU A 348 -2.91 -10.32 13.49
CA LEU A 348 -2.74 -11.43 14.43
C LEU A 348 -2.89 -10.97 15.88
N VAL A 349 -2.30 -9.81 16.23
CA VAL A 349 -2.47 -9.21 17.57
C VAL A 349 -3.94 -8.86 17.82
N MET A 350 -4.62 -8.26 16.83
CA MET A 350 -6.03 -7.96 16.92
C MET A 350 -6.89 -9.22 17.07
N GLY A 351 -6.57 -10.30 16.33
CA GLY A 351 -7.22 -11.60 16.44
C GLY A 351 -7.03 -12.23 17.84
N LEU A 352 -5.83 -12.13 18.40
CA LEU A 352 -5.56 -12.60 19.76
C LEU A 352 -6.40 -11.83 20.80
N VAL A 353 -6.43 -10.49 20.71
CA VAL A 353 -7.26 -9.65 21.59
C VAL A 353 -8.73 -9.98 21.40
N SER A 354 -9.18 -10.21 20.16
CA SER A 354 -10.55 -10.65 19.88
C SER A 354 -10.92 -11.96 20.58
N THR A 355 -9.99 -12.92 20.61
CA THR A 355 -10.20 -14.20 21.30
C THR A 355 -10.24 -14.04 22.81
N LEU A 356 -9.38 -13.18 23.38
CA LEU A 356 -9.24 -13.02 24.84
C LEU A 356 -10.27 -12.07 25.46
N ALA A 357 -10.62 -10.99 24.76
CA ALA A 357 -11.43 -9.89 25.29
C ALA A 357 -12.69 -9.57 24.43
N GLY A 358 -12.89 -10.31 23.36
CA GLY A 358 -14.00 -10.16 22.42
C GLY A 358 -13.73 -9.21 21.26
N PRO A 359 -14.49 -9.37 20.15
CA PRO A 359 -14.27 -8.60 18.91
C PRO A 359 -14.42 -7.09 19.10
N ILE A 360 -15.33 -6.63 19.94
CA ILE A 360 -15.55 -5.20 20.16
C ILE A 360 -14.32 -4.53 20.78
N VAL A 361 -13.67 -5.19 21.74
CA VAL A 361 -12.46 -4.67 22.40
C VAL A 361 -11.27 -4.72 21.45
N SER A 362 -11.23 -5.66 20.53
CA SER A 362 -10.12 -5.82 19.58
C SER A 362 -9.90 -4.59 18.69
N ILE A 363 -10.95 -3.79 18.42
CA ILE A 363 -10.81 -2.55 17.62
C ILE A 363 -9.86 -1.54 18.29
N LEU A 364 -9.66 -1.61 19.60
CA LEU A 364 -8.75 -0.73 20.33
C LEU A 364 -7.27 -0.98 19.95
N VAL A 365 -6.93 -2.15 19.38
CA VAL A 365 -5.59 -2.40 18.82
C VAL A 365 -5.30 -1.40 17.70
N VAL A 366 -6.27 -1.14 16.82
CA VAL A 366 -6.18 -0.09 15.79
C VAL A 366 -6.01 1.28 16.45
N GLY A 367 -6.77 1.55 17.53
CA GLY A 367 -6.64 2.77 18.32
C GLY A 367 -5.23 3.00 18.87
N VAL A 368 -4.58 1.95 19.41
CA VAL A 368 -3.19 2.02 19.91
C VAL A 368 -2.22 2.34 18.78
N CYS A 369 -2.35 1.71 17.62
CA CYS A 369 -1.54 2.03 16.44
C CYS A 369 -1.66 3.50 16.04
N LEU A 370 -2.89 4.02 16.01
CA LEU A 370 -3.18 5.40 15.64
C LEU A 370 -2.72 6.41 16.71
N LEU A 371 -2.78 6.07 18.00
CA LEU A 371 -2.22 6.89 19.07
C LEU A 371 -0.71 7.07 18.92
N TYR A 372 0.00 6.00 18.52
CA TYR A 372 1.42 6.11 18.21
C TYR A 372 1.66 7.11 17.06
N VAL A 373 0.89 7.01 15.97
CA VAL A 373 1.03 7.91 14.82
C VAL A 373 0.70 9.35 15.21
N LEU A 374 -0.31 9.56 16.03
CA LEU A 374 -0.64 10.87 16.59
C LEU A 374 0.52 11.44 17.39
N TRP A 375 1.13 10.64 18.25
CA TRP A 375 2.30 11.04 19.00
C TRP A 375 3.49 11.40 18.08
N VAL A 376 3.76 10.57 17.05
CA VAL A 376 4.80 10.86 16.05
C VAL A 376 4.50 12.15 15.29
N SER A 377 3.23 12.41 14.92
CA SER A 377 2.85 13.64 14.23
C SER A 377 3.14 14.90 15.06
N LEU A 378 2.93 14.83 16.38
CA LEU A 378 3.28 15.90 17.32
C LEU A 378 4.80 16.09 17.42
N TYR A 379 5.56 14.98 17.43
CA TYR A 379 7.03 15.03 17.43
C TYR A 379 7.57 15.68 16.15
N VAL A 380 7.08 15.26 14.98
CA VAL A 380 7.52 15.79 13.67
C VAL A 380 7.11 17.26 13.49
N ARG A 381 6.02 17.69 14.09
CA ARG A 381 5.59 19.09 14.05
C ARG A 381 6.55 20.02 14.79
N LYS A 382 7.15 19.54 15.89
CA LYS A 382 8.08 20.33 16.73
C LYS A 382 9.50 20.40 16.17
N ASN A 383 9.93 19.40 15.39
CA ASN A 383 11.26 19.23 14.81
C ASN A 383 11.24 19.36 13.30
#